data_b534e3009f8388a35c905f668880908e
#
_entry.id   b534e3009f8388a35c905f668880908e
#
_cell.length_a   1.000
_cell.length_b   1.000
_cell.length_c   1.000
_cell.angle_alpha   90.00
_cell.angle_beta   90.00
_cell.angle_gamma   90.00
#
_symmetry.space_group_name_H-M   'P 1'
#
loop_
_entity.id
_entity.type
_entity.pdbx_description
1 polymer ?
#
loop_
_entity_poly.entity_id
_entity_poly.type
_entity_poly.pdbx_seq_one_letter_code
_entity_poly.pdbx_strand_id
1 'polypeptide(L)'
;MLTLAIIKPDALAAGSAGKILAHLEAQGFALRAARMVRLTTPQAEAFYAVHRERPFFRSLVTFMTSGPCIPMALERADAVTKLREVIGATDPAEAAPGTVRKLYAQSKEKNAIHASDSAENAAREVGFFFTEGELAGLV
;
A
#
# COMPACT_ATOMS: atom_id res chain seq x y z
N MET A 1 -16.05 -0.99 4.76
CA MET A 1 -15.34 -1.62 3.64
C MET A 1 -13.84 -1.58 3.91
N LEU A 2 -13.17 -2.69 3.68
CA LEU A 2 -11.73 -2.78 3.84
C LEU A 2 -11.00 -2.64 2.51
N THR A 3 -9.82 -2.02 2.55
CA THR A 3 -8.88 -2.02 1.43
C THR A 3 -7.47 -2.23 1.95
N LEU A 4 -6.55 -2.59 1.07
CA LEU A 4 -5.15 -2.76 1.44
C LEU A 4 -4.31 -1.58 0.97
N ALA A 5 -3.46 -1.11 1.86
CA ALA A 5 -2.36 -0.22 1.54
C ALA A 5 -1.06 -0.87 1.99
N ILE A 6 0.04 -0.54 1.34
CA ILE A 6 1.37 -0.94 1.79
C ILE A 6 2.24 0.32 1.79
N ILE A 7 2.79 0.67 2.95
CA ILE A 7 3.85 1.68 2.99
C ILE A 7 5.12 1.00 2.48
N LYS A 8 5.67 1.52 1.39
CA LYS A 8 6.75 0.89 0.65
C LYS A 8 8.11 1.14 1.29
N PRO A 9 9.14 0.34 0.92
CA PRO A 9 10.47 0.47 1.50
C PRO A 9 11.09 1.87 1.40
N ASP A 10 10.82 2.60 0.32
CA ASP A 10 11.34 3.96 0.14
C ASP A 10 10.82 4.93 1.20
N ALA A 11 9.53 4.86 1.51
CA ALA A 11 8.90 5.73 2.52
C ALA A 11 9.39 5.38 3.93
N LEU A 12 9.58 4.09 4.22
CA LEU A 12 10.16 3.67 5.50
C LEU A 12 11.60 4.18 5.65
N ALA A 13 12.42 4.01 4.61
CA ALA A 13 13.79 4.48 4.64
C ALA A 13 13.89 6.00 4.80
N ALA A 14 12.94 6.74 4.25
CA ALA A 14 12.90 8.20 4.36
C ALA A 14 12.32 8.70 5.70
N GLY A 15 11.83 7.80 6.56
CA GLY A 15 11.22 8.19 7.83
C GLY A 15 9.83 8.78 7.68
N SER A 16 9.12 8.45 6.60
CA SER A 16 7.81 9.02 6.29
C SER A 16 6.63 8.15 6.71
N ALA A 17 6.88 6.94 7.23
CA ALA A 17 5.81 5.98 7.53
C ALA A 17 4.75 6.56 8.48
N GLY A 18 5.17 7.17 9.58
CA GLY A 18 4.24 7.77 10.54
C GLY A 18 3.45 8.94 9.97
N LYS A 19 4.08 9.75 9.12
CA LYS A 19 3.43 10.88 8.45
C LYS A 19 2.35 10.39 7.49
N ILE A 20 2.64 9.32 6.75
CA ILE A 20 1.68 8.72 5.82
C ILE A 20 0.49 8.16 6.57
N LEU A 21 0.72 7.40 7.65
CA LEU A 21 -0.38 6.86 8.45
C LEU A 21 -1.23 7.99 9.04
N ALA A 22 -0.61 9.03 9.59
CA ALA A 22 -1.33 10.18 10.11
C ALA A 22 -2.19 10.85 9.04
N HIS A 23 -1.65 10.97 7.83
CA HIS A 23 -2.37 11.54 6.69
C HIS A 23 -3.63 10.72 6.36
N LEU A 24 -3.49 9.40 6.34
CA LEU A 24 -4.62 8.50 6.07
C LEU A 24 -5.67 8.57 7.18
N GLU A 25 -5.27 8.59 8.42
CA GLU A 25 -6.20 8.73 9.54
C GLU A 25 -6.95 10.06 9.49
N ALA A 26 -6.26 11.14 9.13
CA ALA A 26 -6.88 12.46 8.96
C ALA A 26 -7.93 12.47 7.85
N GLN A 27 -7.81 11.56 6.87
CA GLN A 27 -8.79 11.41 5.80
C GLN A 27 -9.90 10.41 6.13
N GLY A 28 -10.00 9.99 7.38
CA GLY A 28 -11.10 9.17 7.88
C GLY A 28 -10.89 7.66 7.76
N PHE A 29 -9.67 7.21 7.46
CA PHE A 29 -9.38 5.77 7.45
C PHE A 29 -9.10 5.26 8.85
N ALA A 30 -9.74 4.17 9.22
CA ALA A 30 -9.47 3.47 10.47
C ALA A 30 -8.48 2.33 10.20
N LEU A 31 -7.44 2.23 11.01
CA LEU A 31 -6.47 1.15 10.92
C LEU A 31 -7.05 -0.10 11.59
N ARG A 32 -7.29 -1.16 10.80
CA ARG A 32 -7.85 -2.42 11.30
C ARG A 32 -6.76 -3.46 11.57
N ALA A 33 -5.70 -3.47 10.78
CA ALA A 33 -4.56 -4.35 10.98
C ALA A 33 -3.34 -3.75 10.29
N ALA A 34 -2.16 -3.98 10.86
CA ALA A 34 -0.90 -3.53 10.27
C ALA A 34 0.22 -4.44 10.75
N ARG A 35 1.22 -4.62 9.90
CA ARG A 35 2.38 -5.44 10.24
C ARG A 35 3.58 -4.98 9.44
N MET A 36 4.74 -4.85 10.09
CA MET A 36 5.98 -4.61 9.36
C MET A 36 6.53 -5.96 8.92
N VAL A 37 6.75 -6.12 7.61
CA VAL A 37 7.27 -7.36 7.03
C VAL A 37 8.38 -7.07 6.04
N ARG A 38 9.25 -8.05 5.83
CA ARG A 38 10.17 -8.04 4.72
C ARG A 38 9.75 -9.16 3.77
N LEU A 39 9.28 -8.79 2.58
CA LEU A 39 8.80 -9.76 1.61
C LEU A 39 9.96 -10.58 1.06
N THR A 40 9.75 -11.89 0.92
CA THR A 40 10.63 -12.73 0.13
C THR A 40 10.30 -12.53 -1.35
N THR A 41 11.23 -12.90 -2.23
CA THR A 41 10.98 -12.82 -3.67
C THR A 41 9.73 -13.62 -4.08
N PRO A 42 9.53 -14.87 -3.64
CA PRO A 42 8.28 -15.58 -3.97
C PRO A 42 7.02 -14.88 -3.46
N GLN A 43 7.06 -14.27 -2.28
CA GLN A 43 5.91 -13.54 -1.75
C GLN A 43 5.58 -12.31 -2.61
N ALA A 44 6.58 -11.54 -2.98
CA ALA A 44 6.39 -10.36 -3.83
C ALA A 44 5.88 -10.76 -5.21
N GLU A 45 6.43 -11.83 -5.79
CA GLU A 45 5.97 -12.36 -7.08
C GLU A 45 4.50 -12.79 -7.02
N ALA A 46 4.11 -13.46 -5.93
CA ALA A 46 2.73 -13.90 -5.74
C ALA A 46 1.77 -12.71 -5.55
N PHE A 47 2.17 -11.74 -4.75
CA PHE A 47 1.35 -10.56 -4.49
C PHE A 47 1.10 -9.75 -5.78
N TYR A 48 2.15 -9.55 -6.57
CA TYR A 48 2.08 -8.76 -7.81
C TYR A 48 1.86 -9.63 -9.06
N ALA A 49 1.37 -10.87 -8.91
CA ALA A 49 1.20 -11.81 -10.03
C ALA A 49 0.36 -11.26 -11.18
N VAL A 50 -0.59 -10.37 -10.89
CA VAL A 50 -1.42 -9.69 -11.89
C VAL A 50 -0.58 -8.84 -12.87
N HIS A 51 0.62 -8.44 -12.47
CA HIS A 51 1.55 -7.67 -13.30
C HIS A 51 2.67 -8.49 -13.91
N ARG A 52 2.59 -9.83 -13.82
CA ARG A 52 3.68 -10.74 -14.23
C ARG A 52 4.17 -10.49 -15.66
N GLU A 53 3.28 -10.15 -16.57
CA GLU A 53 3.62 -9.91 -17.99
C GLU A 53 4.06 -8.46 -18.26
N ARG A 54 4.05 -7.60 -17.26
CA ARG A 54 4.43 -6.19 -17.45
C ARG A 54 5.95 -6.03 -17.44
N PRO A 55 6.50 -5.10 -18.26
CA PRO A 55 7.94 -4.85 -18.28
C PRO A 55 8.52 -4.47 -16.93
N PHE A 56 7.74 -3.78 -16.08
CA PHE A 56 8.20 -3.33 -14.77
C PHE A 56 8.14 -4.40 -13.67
N PHE A 57 7.62 -5.60 -13.97
CA PHE A 57 7.38 -6.61 -12.93
C PHE A 57 8.63 -6.97 -12.15
N ARG A 58 9.73 -7.28 -12.84
CA ARG A 58 10.97 -7.70 -12.17
C ARG A 58 11.57 -6.58 -11.34
N SER A 59 11.54 -5.36 -11.85
CA SER A 59 12.00 -4.19 -11.10
C SER A 59 11.18 -3.94 -9.85
N LEU A 60 9.85 -4.08 -9.96
CA LEU A 60 8.92 -3.94 -8.82
C LEU A 60 9.21 -4.98 -7.75
N VAL A 61 9.38 -6.24 -8.12
CA VAL A 61 9.71 -7.31 -7.17
C VAL A 61 11.04 -7.03 -6.47
N THR A 62 12.06 -6.63 -7.21
CA THR A 62 13.36 -6.28 -6.64
C THR A 62 13.23 -5.13 -5.65
N PHE A 63 12.49 -4.10 -6.00
CA PHE A 63 12.26 -2.95 -5.13
C PHE A 63 11.50 -3.34 -3.86
N MET A 64 10.40 -4.06 -3.99
CA MET A 64 9.56 -4.43 -2.84
C MET A 64 10.24 -5.40 -1.87
N THR A 65 11.28 -6.11 -2.31
CA THR A 65 12.06 -7.00 -1.45
C THR A 65 13.35 -6.36 -0.93
N SER A 66 13.62 -5.11 -1.29
CA SER A 66 14.86 -4.41 -0.94
C SER A 66 14.91 -3.95 0.52
N GLY A 67 13.79 -3.91 1.21
CA GLY A 67 13.69 -3.48 2.60
C GLY A 67 12.32 -3.81 3.17
N PRO A 68 12.10 -3.49 4.46
CA PRO A 68 10.80 -3.73 5.07
C PRO A 68 9.71 -2.84 4.48
N CYS A 69 8.48 -3.32 4.53
CA CYS A 69 7.28 -2.57 4.17
C CYS A 69 6.21 -2.78 5.23
N ILE A 70 5.15 -1.98 5.21
CA ILE A 70 4.05 -2.09 6.17
C ILE A 70 2.73 -2.27 5.42
N PRO A 71 2.28 -3.53 5.21
CA PRO A 71 0.90 -3.74 4.76
C PRO A 71 -0.09 -3.37 5.87
N MET A 72 -1.19 -2.74 5.46
CA MET A 72 -2.24 -2.26 6.35
C MET A 72 -3.62 -2.57 5.77
N ALA A 73 -4.51 -3.08 6.61
CA ALA A 73 -5.93 -3.16 6.27
C ALA A 73 -6.60 -1.89 6.82
N LEU A 74 -7.17 -1.12 5.94
CA LEU A 74 -7.80 0.16 6.26
C LEU A 74 -9.30 0.08 6.02
N GLU A 75 -10.09 0.70 6.91
CA GLU A 75 -11.55 0.71 6.81
C GLU A 75 -12.09 2.13 6.63
N ARG A 76 -12.99 2.27 5.67
CA ARG A 76 -13.72 3.51 5.41
C ARG A 76 -14.90 3.21 4.47
N ALA A 77 -15.93 4.04 4.51
CA ALA A 77 -16.91 4.02 3.42
C ALA A 77 -16.17 4.35 2.12
N ASP A 78 -16.48 3.64 1.03
CA ASP A 78 -15.81 3.80 -0.27
C ASP A 78 -14.27 3.69 -0.17
N ALA A 79 -13.79 2.75 0.64
CA ALA A 79 -12.38 2.65 0.99
C ALA A 79 -11.45 2.59 -0.23
N VAL A 80 -11.78 1.75 -1.23
CA VAL A 80 -10.92 1.57 -2.41
C VAL A 80 -10.80 2.87 -3.20
N THR A 81 -11.91 3.44 -3.58
CA THR A 81 -11.94 4.67 -4.38
C THR A 81 -11.32 5.84 -3.63
N LYS A 82 -11.68 5.99 -2.36
CA LYS A 82 -11.18 7.10 -1.54
C LYS A 82 -9.69 7.01 -1.28
N LEU A 83 -9.17 5.81 -1.03
CA LEU A 83 -7.75 5.65 -0.80
C LEU A 83 -6.94 6.02 -2.05
N ARG A 84 -7.37 5.59 -3.22
CA ARG A 84 -6.69 5.93 -4.47
C ARG A 84 -6.69 7.46 -4.71
N GLU A 85 -7.77 8.11 -4.36
CA GLU A 85 -7.89 9.57 -4.45
C GLU A 85 -6.92 10.27 -3.49
N VAL A 86 -6.86 9.81 -2.25
CA VAL A 86 -6.02 10.40 -1.20
C VAL A 86 -4.53 10.21 -1.47
N ILE A 87 -4.14 9.05 -2.01
CA ILE A 87 -2.72 8.80 -2.29
C ILE A 87 -2.25 9.46 -3.58
N GLY A 88 -3.13 9.70 -4.54
CA GLY A 88 -2.80 10.40 -5.79
C GLY A 88 -2.30 9.50 -6.90
N ALA A 89 -1.98 10.12 -8.04
CA ALA A 89 -1.51 9.42 -9.23
C ALA A 89 -0.22 8.62 -8.98
N THR A 90 -0.05 7.54 -9.73
CA THR A 90 1.12 6.67 -9.65
C THR A 90 2.44 7.44 -9.78
N ASP A 91 2.48 8.37 -10.74
CA ASP A 91 3.63 9.25 -10.91
C ASP A 91 3.45 10.48 -10.01
N PRO A 92 4.38 10.73 -9.06
CA PRO A 92 4.27 11.89 -8.18
C PRO A 92 4.31 13.22 -8.94
N ALA A 93 4.90 13.26 -10.13
CA ALA A 93 4.91 14.48 -10.94
C ALA A 93 3.50 14.85 -11.40
N GLU A 94 2.61 13.88 -11.53
CA GLU A 94 1.23 14.07 -11.96
C GLU A 94 0.23 14.04 -10.79
N ALA A 95 0.69 13.74 -9.58
CA ALA A 95 -0.17 13.67 -8.42
C ALA A 95 -0.63 15.09 -8.00
N ALA A 96 -1.89 15.20 -7.60
CA ALA A 96 -2.43 16.47 -7.14
C ALA A 96 -1.78 16.92 -5.84
N PRO A 97 -1.69 18.25 -5.60
CA PRO A 97 -1.20 18.77 -4.32
C PRO A 97 -1.96 18.19 -3.14
N GLY A 98 -1.24 17.89 -2.05
CA GLY A 98 -1.84 17.37 -0.83
C GLY A 98 -2.04 15.85 -0.82
N THR A 99 -1.78 15.15 -1.91
CA THR A 99 -1.81 13.70 -1.93
C THR A 99 -0.54 13.11 -1.33
N VAL A 100 -0.64 11.86 -0.84
CA VAL A 100 0.50 11.17 -0.24
C VAL A 100 1.67 11.09 -1.21
N ARG A 101 1.42 10.75 -2.46
CA ARG A 101 2.49 10.61 -3.45
C ARG A 101 3.11 11.94 -3.82
N LYS A 102 2.32 13.01 -3.88
CA LYS A 102 2.88 14.33 -4.12
C LYS A 102 3.81 14.78 -2.99
N LEU A 103 3.45 14.44 -1.77
CA LEU A 103 4.22 14.84 -0.58
C LEU A 103 5.45 13.95 -0.33
N TYR A 104 5.35 12.64 -0.59
CA TYR A 104 6.34 11.68 -0.09
C TYR A 104 6.96 10.75 -1.15
N ALA A 105 6.44 10.70 -2.37
CA ALA A 105 6.97 9.83 -3.40
C ALA A 105 8.15 10.47 -4.13
N GLN A 106 9.08 9.61 -4.59
CA GLN A 106 10.26 10.05 -5.32
C GLN A 106 10.14 9.85 -6.82
N SER A 107 9.49 8.77 -7.25
CA SER A 107 9.36 8.39 -8.66
C SER A 107 8.16 7.48 -8.84
N LYS A 108 7.91 7.04 -10.08
CA LYS A 108 6.82 6.10 -10.40
C LYS A 108 6.94 4.78 -9.64
N GLU A 109 8.14 4.26 -9.44
CA GLU A 109 8.36 3.02 -8.73
C GLU A 109 8.51 3.26 -7.23
N LYS A 110 9.32 4.24 -6.84
CA LYS A 110 9.52 4.63 -5.45
C LYS A 110 8.44 5.65 -5.08
N ASN A 111 7.19 5.19 -5.09
CA ASN A 111 6.04 6.08 -4.95
C ASN A 111 5.32 5.98 -3.61
N ALA A 112 6.04 5.56 -2.58
CA ALA A 112 5.69 5.63 -1.17
C ALA A 112 4.65 4.63 -0.70
N ILE A 113 3.60 4.39 -1.47
CA ILE A 113 2.46 3.59 -1.00
C ILE A 113 1.81 2.81 -2.15
N HIS A 114 1.39 1.58 -1.84
CA HIS A 114 0.52 0.77 -2.70
C HIS A 114 -0.90 0.89 -2.18
N ALA A 115 -1.87 0.89 -3.08
CA ALA A 115 -3.29 0.79 -2.75
C ALA A 115 -3.97 -0.18 -3.72
N SER A 116 -4.92 -0.96 -3.20
CA SER A 116 -5.74 -1.85 -4.04
C SER A 116 -6.51 -1.03 -5.08
N ASP A 117 -6.65 -1.57 -6.29
CA ASP A 117 -7.26 -0.86 -7.41
C ASP A 117 -8.73 -1.19 -7.65
N SER A 118 -9.27 -2.19 -6.95
CA SER A 118 -10.67 -2.60 -7.06
C SER A 118 -11.12 -3.30 -5.79
N ALA A 119 -12.43 -3.42 -5.60
CA ALA A 119 -12.99 -4.15 -4.46
C ALA A 119 -12.57 -5.63 -4.48
N GLU A 120 -12.53 -6.24 -5.66
CA GLU A 120 -12.09 -7.63 -5.83
C GLU A 120 -10.62 -7.80 -5.43
N ASN A 121 -9.76 -6.94 -5.94
CA ASN A 121 -8.34 -7.00 -5.58
C ASN A 121 -8.10 -6.62 -4.12
N ALA A 122 -8.89 -5.72 -3.56
CA ALA A 122 -8.79 -5.37 -2.15
C ALA A 122 -9.04 -6.59 -1.25
N ALA A 123 -10.10 -7.36 -1.54
CA ALA A 123 -10.39 -8.57 -0.78
C ALA A 123 -9.25 -9.59 -0.85
N ARG A 124 -8.70 -9.81 -2.05
CA ARG A 124 -7.57 -10.72 -2.26
C ARG A 124 -6.32 -10.23 -1.52
N GLU A 125 -6.01 -8.96 -1.63
CA GLU A 125 -4.80 -8.38 -1.06
C GLU A 125 -4.84 -8.31 0.46
N VAL A 126 -5.99 -7.96 1.03
CA VAL A 126 -6.17 -7.99 2.49
C VAL A 126 -5.97 -9.42 3.01
N GLY A 127 -6.59 -10.41 2.36
CA GLY A 127 -6.46 -11.81 2.74
C GLY A 127 -5.07 -12.40 2.51
N PHE A 128 -4.25 -11.75 1.67
CA PHE A 128 -2.85 -12.15 1.47
C PHE A 128 -2.02 -11.92 2.75
N PHE A 129 -2.30 -10.85 3.48
CA PHE A 129 -1.51 -10.45 4.64
C PHE A 129 -2.16 -10.72 5.98
N PHE A 130 -3.49 -10.76 6.06
CA PHE A 130 -4.18 -10.78 7.35
C PHE A 130 -5.23 -11.88 7.42
N THR A 131 -5.32 -12.52 8.60
CA THR A 131 -6.34 -13.54 8.87
C THR A 131 -7.66 -12.87 9.27
N GLU A 132 -8.75 -13.63 9.20
CA GLU A 132 -10.05 -13.15 9.69
C GLU A 132 -9.98 -12.79 11.18
N GLY A 133 -9.23 -13.56 11.98
CA GLY A 133 -9.04 -13.29 13.40
C GLY A 133 -8.36 -11.95 13.66
N GLU A 134 -7.32 -11.64 12.89
CA GLU A 134 -6.64 -10.37 13.00
C GLU A 134 -7.57 -9.20 12.66
N LEU A 135 -8.33 -9.35 11.58
CA LEU A 135 -9.27 -8.31 11.14
C LEU A 135 -10.43 -8.11 12.09
N ALA A 136 -10.83 -9.15 12.81
CA ALA A 136 -11.87 -9.08 13.82
C ALA A 136 -11.36 -8.56 15.18
N GLY A 137 -10.06 -8.33 15.33
CA GLY A 137 -9.48 -7.85 16.57
C GLY A 137 -9.35 -8.92 17.65
N LEU A 138 -9.26 -10.19 17.26
CA LEU A 138 -9.17 -11.32 18.17
C LEU A 138 -7.73 -11.73 18.53
N VAL A 139 -6.76 -11.10 17.93
CA VAL A 139 -5.33 -11.38 18.17
C VAL A 139 -4.56 -10.10 18.42
#